data_0fe1bcdc93d56e70c6594489153d3ce9
#
_entry.id   0fe1bcdc93d56e70c6594489153d3ce9
#
_cell.length_a   1.000
_cell.length_b   1.000
_cell.length_c   1.000
_cell.angle_alpha   90.00
_cell.angle_beta   90.00
_cell.angle_gamma   90.00
#
_symmetry.space_group_name_H-M   'P 1'
#
loop_
_entity.id
_entity.type
_entity.pdbx_description
1 polymer ?
#
loop_
_entity_poly.entity_id
_entity_poly.type
_entity_poly.pdbx_seq_one_letter_code
_entity_poly.pdbx_strand_id
1 'polypeptide(L)'
;MGKYFGTDGFRGEANVTLTVDHAFKVGRFLGWYYGKNHEDGKAKIVIGKDTRRSSYMFEYSLVAGLTASGADAYLLHVTTTPSVSYVARTEDFDCGIMISASHNPFYDNGIKLINAAGEKMKEDVISEIEKYLDGEMGEIPYATREKIGCTVDYTAGRNRYMGYLMSLAIYSFKGIRVGLDASNGSAWTLAKAVFDALGAKTYVINAAPDGTNINENCGSTHIEGLQDLVRREHLDVGFAFDGDADRCLCVDEKGEVITGDHILYIYGCYMKDRDKLVGNKVVTTVMSNFGLYKAFDAVGIEYEKTKVGDKYVYECMSENGYHIGGEQSGHIIFSKYATTGDGIITALKMMEVMLAKKKTLSELAAPLVIYPQVLKNIRVTDKTQAQDDADVKAAVEAVANALGTDGRILVRESGTEPVVRVMVEAGSTEECEKYVDQVIDVIKSKGYAV
;
A
#
# COMPACT_ATOMS: atom_id res chain seq x y z
N MET A 1 -9.68 -15.97 1.47
CA MET A 1 -9.59 -15.11 0.27
C MET A 1 -10.72 -15.51 -0.66
N GLY A 2 -11.37 -14.52 -1.26
CA GLY A 2 -12.40 -14.75 -2.25
C GLY A 2 -11.85 -15.27 -3.56
N LYS A 3 -12.76 -15.59 -4.48
CA LYS A 3 -12.42 -16.08 -5.83
C LYS A 3 -11.86 -14.96 -6.71
N TYR A 4 -12.37 -13.74 -6.59
CA TYR A 4 -12.00 -12.56 -7.38
C TYR A 4 -11.23 -11.53 -6.57
N PHE A 5 -11.66 -11.28 -5.33
CA PHE A 5 -11.06 -10.27 -4.47
C PHE A 5 -9.96 -10.86 -3.57
N GLY A 6 -8.75 -10.36 -3.75
CA GLY A 6 -7.62 -10.61 -2.85
C GLY A 6 -7.61 -9.63 -1.66
N THR A 7 -6.48 -9.56 -0.96
CA THR A 7 -6.28 -8.63 0.18
C THR A 7 -6.31 -7.16 -0.21
N ASP A 8 -6.12 -6.84 -1.50
CA ASP A 8 -6.06 -5.46 -2.00
C ASP A 8 -6.92 -5.26 -3.26
N GLY A 9 -8.15 -5.73 -3.22
CA GLY A 9 -9.14 -5.61 -4.28
C GLY A 9 -9.11 -6.73 -5.31
N PHE A 10 -9.92 -6.56 -6.36
CA PHE A 10 -9.95 -7.45 -7.51
C PHE A 10 -8.90 -6.99 -8.52
N ARG A 11 -7.79 -7.70 -8.64
CA ARG A 11 -6.69 -7.40 -9.57
C ARG A 11 -6.60 -8.44 -10.68
N GLY A 12 -6.20 -7.96 -11.86
CA GLY A 12 -5.93 -8.83 -12.99
C GLY A 12 -5.49 -8.07 -14.24
N GLU A 13 -5.02 -8.80 -15.24
CA GLU A 13 -4.75 -8.24 -16.56
C GLU A 13 -6.05 -7.75 -17.19
N ALA A 14 -6.03 -6.49 -17.64
CA ALA A 14 -7.20 -5.80 -18.16
C ALA A 14 -7.78 -6.49 -19.41
N ASN A 15 -9.09 -6.78 -19.40
CA ASN A 15 -9.82 -7.54 -20.40
C ASN A 15 -9.36 -9.00 -20.61
N VAL A 16 -8.51 -9.52 -19.70
CA VAL A 16 -8.15 -10.94 -19.68
C VAL A 16 -8.76 -11.60 -18.44
N THR A 17 -8.34 -11.21 -17.26
CA THR A 17 -8.86 -11.74 -15.97
C THR A 17 -9.79 -10.75 -15.27
N LEU A 18 -9.54 -9.45 -15.41
CA LEU A 18 -10.44 -8.38 -14.97
C LEU A 18 -11.06 -7.72 -16.22
N THR A 19 -12.37 -7.89 -16.41
CA THR A 19 -13.06 -7.42 -17.61
C THR A 19 -14.01 -6.26 -17.34
N VAL A 20 -14.46 -5.59 -18.39
CA VAL A 20 -15.49 -4.54 -18.30
C VAL A 20 -16.80 -5.07 -17.73
N ASP A 21 -17.16 -6.34 -18.01
CA ASP A 21 -18.36 -6.98 -17.48
C ASP A 21 -18.28 -7.15 -15.96
N HIS A 22 -17.09 -7.51 -15.43
CA HIS A 22 -16.86 -7.53 -13.99
C HIS A 22 -17.06 -6.16 -13.37
N ALA A 23 -16.46 -5.11 -13.97
CA ALA A 23 -16.60 -3.74 -13.48
C ALA A 23 -18.07 -3.26 -13.53
N PHE A 24 -18.79 -3.54 -14.62
CA PHE A 24 -20.21 -3.23 -14.74
C PHE A 24 -21.03 -3.90 -13.65
N LYS A 25 -20.82 -5.21 -13.42
CA LYS A 25 -21.54 -5.95 -12.39
C LYS A 25 -21.20 -5.45 -10.98
N VAL A 26 -19.92 -5.15 -10.69
CA VAL A 26 -19.55 -4.53 -9.39
C VAL A 26 -20.29 -3.22 -9.18
N GLY A 27 -20.35 -2.35 -10.19
CA GLY A 27 -21.13 -1.12 -10.14
C GLY A 27 -22.64 -1.38 -9.94
N ARG A 28 -23.20 -2.36 -10.65
CA ARG A 28 -24.60 -2.79 -10.48
C ARG A 28 -24.92 -3.19 -9.05
N PHE A 29 -24.04 -4.05 -8.49
CA PHE A 29 -24.21 -4.54 -7.13
C PHE A 29 -24.14 -3.41 -6.10
N LEU A 30 -23.09 -2.59 -6.16
CA LEU A 30 -22.89 -1.50 -5.19
C LEU A 30 -24.04 -0.48 -5.21
N GLY A 31 -24.47 -0.06 -6.41
CA GLY A 31 -25.59 0.85 -6.52
C GLY A 31 -26.90 0.31 -5.93
N TRP A 32 -27.19 -0.96 -6.17
CA TRP A 32 -28.36 -1.63 -5.59
C TRP A 32 -28.22 -1.88 -4.11
N TYR A 33 -27.03 -2.34 -3.65
CA TYR A 33 -26.78 -2.71 -2.26
C TYR A 33 -26.93 -1.50 -1.34
N TYR A 34 -26.25 -0.40 -1.66
CA TYR A 34 -26.30 0.82 -0.87
C TYR A 34 -27.59 1.62 -1.08
N GLY A 35 -28.19 1.55 -2.27
CA GLY A 35 -29.47 2.20 -2.55
C GLY A 35 -30.59 1.79 -1.62
N LYS A 36 -30.53 0.58 -1.01
CA LYS A 36 -31.50 0.12 -0.01
C LYS A 36 -31.49 0.94 1.29
N ASN A 37 -30.39 1.64 1.57
CA ASN A 37 -30.24 2.43 2.78
C ASN A 37 -30.84 3.85 2.64
N HIS A 38 -31.29 4.21 1.44
CA HIS A 38 -31.83 5.54 1.12
C HIS A 38 -33.32 5.44 0.76
N GLU A 39 -34.16 6.35 1.25
CA GLU A 39 -35.60 6.40 0.95
C GLU A 39 -35.87 6.63 -0.54
N ASP A 40 -35.03 7.43 -1.19
CA ASP A 40 -35.09 7.68 -2.64
C ASP A 40 -34.34 6.62 -3.48
N GLY A 41 -33.67 5.68 -2.83
CA GLY A 41 -32.87 4.62 -3.47
C GLY A 41 -31.55 5.09 -4.08
N LYS A 42 -31.09 6.32 -3.78
CA LYS A 42 -29.92 6.95 -4.40
C LYS A 42 -28.67 6.90 -3.51
N ALA A 43 -27.89 5.85 -3.67
CA ALA A 43 -26.57 5.80 -3.06
C ALA A 43 -25.60 6.80 -3.76
N LYS A 44 -24.65 7.33 -3.00
CA LYS A 44 -23.58 8.20 -3.49
C LYS A 44 -22.25 7.46 -3.44
N ILE A 45 -21.65 7.20 -4.59
CA ILE A 45 -20.41 6.44 -4.71
C ILE A 45 -19.32 7.32 -5.30
N VAL A 46 -18.22 7.49 -4.60
CA VAL A 46 -17.06 8.25 -5.08
C VAL A 46 -16.06 7.34 -5.80
N ILE A 47 -15.54 7.78 -6.95
CA ILE A 47 -14.66 6.98 -7.79
C ILE A 47 -13.39 7.78 -8.09
N GLY A 48 -12.23 7.16 -7.83
CA GLY A 48 -10.92 7.62 -8.27
C GLY A 48 -10.23 6.57 -9.14
N LYS A 49 -9.24 7.00 -9.89
CA LYS A 49 -8.45 6.12 -10.75
C LYS A 49 -6.99 6.57 -10.83
N ASP A 50 -6.12 5.62 -11.17
CA ASP A 50 -4.75 5.92 -11.56
C ASP A 50 -4.65 6.33 -13.05
N THR A 51 -3.43 6.44 -13.55
CA THR A 51 -3.13 6.93 -14.89
C THR A 51 -3.17 5.86 -15.97
N ARG A 52 -3.42 4.59 -15.65
CA ARG A 52 -3.46 3.48 -16.61
C ARG A 52 -4.50 3.74 -17.71
N ARG A 53 -4.16 3.37 -18.94
CA ARG A 53 -5.10 3.47 -20.07
C ARG A 53 -6.41 2.73 -19.79
N SER A 54 -6.34 1.55 -19.20
CA SER A 54 -7.52 0.74 -18.86
C SER A 54 -8.36 1.31 -17.72
N SER A 55 -7.83 2.22 -16.90
CA SER A 55 -8.57 2.84 -15.79
C SER A 55 -9.76 3.66 -16.27
N TYR A 56 -9.67 4.31 -17.43
CA TYR A 56 -10.79 5.03 -18.04
C TYR A 56 -11.90 4.07 -18.49
N MET A 57 -11.52 2.95 -19.10
CA MET A 57 -12.47 1.92 -19.54
C MET A 57 -13.24 1.34 -18.36
N PHE A 58 -12.55 1.00 -17.26
CA PHE A 58 -13.19 0.48 -16.05
C PHE A 58 -14.04 1.53 -15.33
N GLU A 59 -13.60 2.79 -15.29
CA GLU A 59 -14.41 3.89 -14.75
C GLU A 59 -15.74 4.00 -15.44
N TYR A 60 -15.77 4.05 -16.79
CA TYR A 60 -17.01 4.14 -17.55
C TYR A 60 -17.90 2.92 -17.33
N SER A 61 -17.33 1.73 -17.21
CA SER A 61 -18.08 0.51 -16.96
C SER A 61 -18.70 0.49 -15.55
N LEU A 62 -17.95 0.85 -14.52
CA LEU A 62 -18.44 1.02 -13.15
C LEU A 62 -19.56 2.07 -13.07
N VAL A 63 -19.35 3.23 -13.69
CA VAL A 63 -20.34 4.33 -13.74
C VAL A 63 -21.63 3.86 -14.39
N ALA A 64 -21.56 3.17 -15.53
CA ALA A 64 -22.72 2.61 -16.19
C ALA A 64 -23.48 1.63 -15.28
N GLY A 65 -22.78 0.76 -14.56
CA GLY A 65 -23.37 -0.17 -13.60
C GLY A 65 -24.06 0.55 -12.44
N LEU A 66 -23.38 1.51 -11.82
CA LEU A 66 -23.91 2.31 -10.70
C LEU A 66 -25.17 3.07 -11.09
N THR A 67 -25.11 3.86 -12.15
CA THR A 67 -26.24 4.69 -12.59
C THR A 67 -27.43 3.86 -13.07
N ALA A 68 -27.18 2.71 -13.72
CA ALA A 68 -28.20 1.76 -14.09
C ALA A 68 -28.88 1.09 -12.89
N SER A 69 -28.28 1.15 -11.70
CA SER A 69 -28.86 0.68 -10.44
C SER A 69 -29.44 1.82 -9.56
N GLY A 70 -29.41 3.07 -10.05
CA GLY A 70 -29.97 4.23 -9.36
C GLY A 70 -28.98 5.02 -8.51
N ALA A 71 -27.73 4.58 -8.38
CA ALA A 71 -26.71 5.30 -7.60
C ALA A 71 -26.09 6.47 -8.38
N ASP A 72 -25.76 7.54 -7.67
CA ASP A 72 -25.02 8.67 -8.22
C ASP A 72 -23.51 8.40 -8.12
N ALA A 73 -22.79 8.54 -9.24
CA ALA A 73 -21.36 8.31 -9.37
C ALA A 73 -20.59 9.64 -9.35
N TYR A 74 -19.75 9.86 -8.35
CA TYR A 74 -18.95 11.07 -8.17
C TYR A 74 -17.51 10.84 -8.59
N LEU A 75 -17.04 11.52 -9.64
CA LEU A 75 -15.74 11.27 -10.26
C LEU A 75 -14.68 12.24 -9.75
N LEU A 76 -13.69 11.70 -9.05
CA LEU A 76 -12.47 12.43 -8.65
C LEU A 76 -11.45 12.48 -9.78
N HIS A 77 -11.66 11.70 -10.85
CA HIS A 77 -10.71 11.48 -11.94
C HIS A 77 -9.39 10.87 -11.45
N VAL A 78 -8.26 11.25 -12.05
CA VAL A 78 -6.95 10.75 -11.62
C VAL A 78 -6.62 11.32 -10.24
N THR A 79 -6.52 10.41 -9.27
CA THR A 79 -6.23 10.73 -7.86
C THR A 79 -5.64 9.49 -7.16
N THR A 80 -5.15 9.67 -5.93
CA THR A 80 -4.51 8.61 -5.14
C THR A 80 -5.54 7.76 -4.39
N THR A 81 -5.17 6.52 -4.04
CA THR A 81 -6.01 5.67 -3.16
C THR A 81 -6.36 6.36 -1.84
N PRO A 82 -5.40 6.98 -1.12
CA PRO A 82 -5.74 7.70 0.11
C PRO A 82 -6.65 8.93 -0.11
N SER A 83 -6.64 9.54 -1.30
CA SER A 83 -7.59 10.60 -1.65
C SER A 83 -9.04 10.08 -1.69
N VAL A 84 -9.27 8.92 -2.30
CA VAL A 84 -10.59 8.27 -2.32
C VAL A 84 -11.04 7.90 -0.91
N SER A 85 -10.14 7.31 -0.12
CA SER A 85 -10.40 6.97 1.30
C SER A 85 -10.75 8.21 2.12
N TYR A 86 -10.00 9.30 1.94
CA TYR A 86 -10.26 10.57 2.63
C TYR A 86 -11.63 11.14 2.29
N VAL A 87 -11.97 11.22 1.00
CA VAL A 87 -13.25 11.77 0.54
C VAL A 87 -14.42 10.89 1.01
N ALA A 88 -14.29 9.56 0.90
CA ALA A 88 -15.34 8.64 1.36
C ALA A 88 -15.67 8.84 2.83
N ARG A 89 -14.65 9.00 3.71
CA ARG A 89 -14.85 9.11 5.16
C ARG A 89 -15.19 10.50 5.69
N THR A 90 -14.87 11.56 4.93
CA THR A 90 -15.07 12.95 5.39
C THR A 90 -16.28 13.62 4.79
N GLU A 91 -16.89 13.00 3.81
CA GLU A 91 -18.08 13.47 3.14
C GLU A 91 -19.15 12.37 3.14
N ASP A 92 -20.36 12.73 2.74
CA ASP A 92 -21.54 11.85 2.83
C ASP A 92 -21.58 10.87 1.63
N PHE A 93 -20.62 9.92 1.59
CA PHE A 93 -20.58 8.84 0.61
C PHE A 93 -20.81 7.49 1.24
N ASP A 94 -21.54 6.63 0.55
CA ASP A 94 -21.81 5.26 1.01
C ASP A 94 -20.60 4.35 0.81
N CYS A 95 -19.80 4.62 -0.25
CA CYS A 95 -18.67 3.79 -0.61
C CYS A 95 -17.73 4.59 -1.54
N GLY A 96 -16.46 4.23 -1.52
CA GLY A 96 -15.43 4.67 -2.45
C GLY A 96 -14.95 3.52 -3.33
N ILE A 97 -14.59 3.83 -4.58
CA ILE A 97 -13.97 2.89 -5.51
C ILE A 97 -12.66 3.51 -6.01
N MET A 98 -11.56 2.78 -5.87
CA MET A 98 -10.30 3.15 -6.52
C MET A 98 -9.95 2.14 -7.61
N ILE A 99 -9.71 2.64 -8.81
CA ILE A 99 -9.31 1.85 -9.99
C ILE A 99 -7.80 1.94 -10.13
N SER A 100 -7.10 0.92 -9.65
CA SER A 100 -5.64 0.81 -9.69
C SER A 100 -5.16 -0.60 -9.36
N ALA A 101 -4.03 -0.99 -9.93
CA ALA A 101 -3.26 -2.16 -9.53
C ALA A 101 -1.95 -1.78 -8.80
N SER A 102 -1.91 -0.58 -8.16
CA SER A 102 -0.76 -0.10 -7.38
C SER A 102 0.54 -0.14 -8.19
N HIS A 103 1.53 -0.92 -7.75
CA HIS A 103 2.86 -1.01 -8.36
C HIS A 103 2.97 -1.99 -9.55
N ASN A 104 1.88 -2.67 -9.94
CA ASN A 104 1.89 -3.59 -11.08
C ASN A 104 2.14 -2.86 -12.41
N PRO A 105 2.57 -3.57 -13.47
CA PRO A 105 2.70 -3.02 -14.83
C PRO A 105 1.38 -2.44 -15.36
N PHE A 106 1.45 -1.61 -16.39
CA PHE A 106 0.32 -0.86 -16.92
C PHE A 106 -0.84 -1.72 -17.47
N TYR A 107 -0.53 -2.92 -17.94
CA TYR A 107 -1.53 -3.86 -18.50
C TYR A 107 -2.39 -4.53 -17.43
N ASP A 108 -1.93 -4.58 -16.17
CA ASP A 108 -2.75 -4.95 -15.03
C ASP A 108 -3.62 -3.77 -14.58
N ASN A 109 -4.77 -4.07 -13.98
CA ASN A 109 -5.57 -3.10 -13.26
C ASN A 109 -6.26 -3.75 -12.05
N GLY A 110 -6.97 -2.94 -11.28
CA GLY A 110 -7.69 -3.41 -10.10
C GLY A 110 -8.87 -2.53 -9.74
N ILE A 111 -9.79 -3.11 -8.97
CA ILE A 111 -10.92 -2.43 -8.36
C ILE A 111 -10.81 -2.62 -6.86
N LYS A 112 -10.44 -1.55 -6.15
CA LYS A 112 -10.36 -1.51 -4.68
C LYS A 112 -11.65 -0.88 -4.16
N LEU A 113 -12.31 -1.55 -3.20
CA LEU A 113 -13.55 -1.07 -2.60
C LEU A 113 -13.28 -0.53 -1.19
N ILE A 114 -13.81 0.64 -0.92
CA ILE A 114 -13.58 1.42 0.30
C ILE A 114 -14.95 1.72 0.93
N ASN A 115 -15.14 1.42 2.21
CA ASN A 115 -16.40 1.70 2.91
C ASN A 115 -16.54 3.19 3.26
N ALA A 116 -17.69 3.58 3.81
CA ALA A 116 -17.97 4.95 4.24
C ALA A 116 -17.03 5.48 5.34
N ALA A 117 -16.34 4.59 6.07
CA ALA A 117 -15.33 4.99 7.05
C ALA A 117 -13.94 5.22 6.43
N GLY A 118 -13.80 5.06 5.11
CA GLY A 118 -12.51 5.18 4.40
C GLY A 118 -11.62 3.95 4.55
N GLU A 119 -12.16 2.83 5.02
CA GLU A 119 -11.45 1.56 5.22
C GLU A 119 -11.73 0.61 4.06
N LYS A 120 -10.93 -0.46 3.95
CA LYS A 120 -11.23 -1.54 3.01
C LYS A 120 -12.63 -2.11 3.26
N MET A 121 -13.32 -2.46 2.17
CA MET A 121 -14.64 -3.06 2.23
C MET A 121 -14.62 -4.34 3.06
N LYS A 122 -15.68 -4.55 3.84
CA LYS A 122 -15.84 -5.74 4.69
C LYS A 122 -16.01 -7.01 3.86
N GLU A 123 -15.50 -8.12 4.40
CA GLU A 123 -15.50 -9.42 3.73
C GLU A 123 -16.92 -9.97 3.43
N ASP A 124 -17.91 -9.63 4.25
CA ASP A 124 -19.30 -10.01 4.02
C ASP A 124 -19.85 -9.38 2.73
N VAL A 125 -19.62 -8.08 2.54
CA VAL A 125 -20.03 -7.38 1.31
C VAL A 125 -19.26 -7.91 0.10
N ILE A 126 -17.94 -8.15 0.25
CA ILE A 126 -17.11 -8.74 -0.81
C ILE A 126 -17.66 -10.11 -1.23
N SER A 127 -17.99 -10.96 -0.27
CA SER A 127 -18.58 -12.29 -0.55
C SER A 127 -19.91 -12.21 -1.31
N GLU A 128 -20.75 -11.23 -1.01
CA GLU A 128 -22.00 -11.02 -1.75
C GLU A 128 -21.72 -10.50 -3.19
N ILE A 129 -20.74 -9.63 -3.37
CA ILE A 129 -20.30 -9.21 -4.72
C ILE A 129 -19.86 -10.42 -5.54
N GLU A 130 -19.04 -11.31 -4.97
CA GLU A 130 -18.54 -12.50 -5.66
C GLU A 130 -19.67 -13.44 -6.07
N LYS A 131 -20.66 -13.69 -5.21
CA LYS A 131 -21.87 -14.44 -5.56
C LYS A 131 -22.64 -13.81 -6.73
N TYR A 132 -22.72 -12.49 -6.74
CA TYR A 132 -23.38 -11.80 -7.87
C TYR A 132 -22.57 -11.92 -9.18
N LEU A 133 -21.24 -11.83 -9.10
CA LEU A 133 -20.37 -12.03 -10.26
C LEU A 133 -20.53 -13.43 -10.85
N ASP A 134 -20.65 -14.45 -10.00
CA ASP A 134 -20.84 -15.86 -10.40
C ASP A 134 -22.28 -16.19 -10.85
N GLY A 135 -23.21 -15.23 -10.74
CA GLY A 135 -24.62 -15.43 -11.11
C GLY A 135 -25.42 -16.24 -10.09
N GLU A 136 -24.92 -16.40 -8.86
CA GLU A 136 -25.59 -17.11 -7.76
C GLU A 136 -26.72 -16.27 -7.10
N MET A 137 -26.72 -14.96 -7.38
CA MET A 137 -27.79 -14.04 -6.97
C MET A 137 -28.74 -13.83 -8.15
N GLY A 138 -30.01 -13.54 -7.85
CA GLY A 138 -31.00 -13.12 -8.85
C GLY A 138 -30.60 -11.82 -9.54
N GLU A 139 -31.30 -11.50 -10.62
CA GLU A 139 -31.07 -10.25 -11.35
C GLU A 139 -31.36 -9.02 -10.47
N ILE A 140 -30.44 -8.06 -10.47
CA ILE A 140 -30.64 -6.74 -9.88
C ILE A 140 -31.52 -5.92 -10.83
N PRO A 141 -32.66 -5.34 -10.38
CA PRO A 141 -33.54 -4.55 -11.24
C PRO A 141 -32.82 -3.31 -11.77
N TYR A 142 -33.14 -2.90 -12.98
CA TYR A 142 -32.69 -1.62 -13.53
C TYR A 142 -33.51 -0.46 -12.99
N ALA A 143 -32.83 0.62 -12.64
CA ALA A 143 -33.50 1.89 -12.39
C ALA A 143 -34.09 2.44 -13.68
N THR A 144 -35.24 3.09 -13.59
CA THR A 144 -35.96 3.66 -14.74
C THR A 144 -36.35 5.10 -14.46
N ARG A 145 -36.45 5.90 -15.53
CA ARG A 145 -36.90 7.30 -15.50
C ARG A 145 -36.06 8.12 -14.51
N GLU A 146 -36.71 8.84 -13.58
CA GLU A 146 -36.09 9.69 -12.54
C GLU A 146 -35.26 8.92 -11.49
N LYS A 147 -35.41 7.60 -11.47
CA LYS A 147 -34.61 6.74 -10.59
C LYS A 147 -33.24 6.38 -11.16
N ILE A 148 -32.98 6.64 -12.43
CA ILE A 148 -31.63 6.46 -13.00
C ILE A 148 -30.68 7.41 -12.28
N GLY A 149 -29.51 6.89 -11.86
CA GLY A 149 -28.47 7.69 -11.20
C GLY A 149 -27.78 8.68 -12.13
N CYS A 150 -27.09 9.63 -11.56
CA CYS A 150 -26.34 10.67 -12.25
C CYS A 150 -24.82 10.46 -12.15
N THR A 151 -24.11 11.05 -13.09
CA THR A 151 -22.64 11.21 -13.00
C THR A 151 -22.32 12.65 -12.61
N VAL A 152 -21.47 12.81 -11.60
CA VAL A 152 -21.06 14.12 -11.10
C VAL A 152 -19.56 14.27 -11.24
N ASP A 153 -19.09 15.31 -11.91
CA ASP A 153 -17.67 15.71 -11.87
C ASP A 153 -17.36 16.26 -10.46
N TYR A 154 -16.51 15.57 -9.71
CA TYR A 154 -16.26 15.88 -8.30
C TYR A 154 -14.80 16.16 -8.00
N THR A 155 -14.12 16.90 -8.85
CA THR A 155 -12.75 17.37 -8.64
C THR A 155 -12.59 18.18 -7.35
N ALA A 156 -13.68 18.77 -6.83
CA ALA A 156 -13.70 19.45 -5.53
C ALA A 156 -13.26 18.53 -4.37
N GLY A 157 -13.66 17.27 -4.36
CA GLY A 157 -13.25 16.28 -3.34
C GLY A 157 -11.74 16.07 -3.34
N ARG A 158 -11.13 15.90 -4.53
CA ARG A 158 -9.67 15.81 -4.67
C ARG A 158 -8.96 17.07 -4.16
N ASN A 159 -9.50 18.25 -4.44
CA ASN A 159 -8.93 19.51 -3.99
C ASN A 159 -9.04 19.66 -2.46
N ARG A 160 -10.09 19.15 -1.83
CA ARG A 160 -10.21 19.09 -0.36
C ARG A 160 -9.15 18.19 0.27
N TYR A 161 -8.90 17.02 -0.31
CA TYR A 161 -7.81 16.15 0.12
C TYR A 161 -6.46 16.87 0.02
N MET A 162 -6.20 17.59 -1.07
CA MET A 162 -4.99 18.38 -1.23
C MET A 162 -4.87 19.48 -0.15
N GLY A 163 -5.96 20.19 0.14
CA GLY A 163 -6.02 21.16 1.24
C GLY A 163 -5.79 20.51 2.61
N TYR A 164 -6.34 19.31 2.83
CA TYR A 164 -6.09 18.52 4.02
C TYR A 164 -4.61 18.17 4.17
N LEU A 165 -3.95 17.65 3.14
CA LEU A 165 -2.51 17.37 3.17
C LEU A 165 -1.69 18.60 3.56
N MET A 166 -1.97 19.76 2.97
CA MET A 166 -1.30 21.02 3.29
C MET A 166 -1.51 21.41 4.76
N SER A 167 -2.69 21.16 5.33
CA SER A 167 -3.01 21.46 6.72
C SER A 167 -2.26 20.61 7.75
N LEU A 168 -1.69 19.48 7.32
CA LEU A 168 -0.93 18.58 8.19
C LEU A 168 0.51 19.05 8.43
N ALA A 169 1.02 19.94 7.59
CA ALA A 169 2.38 20.46 7.73
C ALA A 169 2.42 21.53 8.82
N ILE A 170 3.22 21.28 9.86
CA ILE A 170 3.41 22.23 10.98
C ILE A 170 4.65 23.11 10.79
N TYR A 171 5.46 22.87 9.77
CA TYR A 171 6.63 23.62 9.40
C TYR A 171 6.56 24.09 7.94
N SER A 172 7.13 25.24 7.63
CA SER A 172 7.38 25.63 6.25
C SER A 172 8.56 24.86 5.68
N PHE A 173 8.45 24.43 4.41
CA PHE A 173 9.53 23.74 3.69
C PHE A 173 10.42 24.71 2.90
N LYS A 174 10.29 26.00 3.15
CA LYS A 174 11.08 27.04 2.47
C LYS A 174 12.58 26.79 2.65
N GLY A 175 13.29 26.72 1.53
CA GLY A 175 14.73 26.49 1.49
C GLY A 175 15.13 25.03 1.36
N ILE A 176 14.19 24.09 1.47
CA ILE A 176 14.46 22.66 1.30
C ILE A 176 14.28 22.27 -0.18
N ARG A 177 15.24 21.50 -0.70
CA ARG A 177 15.27 20.98 -2.07
C ARG A 177 14.79 19.53 -2.04
N VAL A 178 13.66 19.26 -2.67
CA VAL A 178 12.96 17.98 -2.58
C VAL A 178 12.87 17.32 -3.96
N GLY A 179 13.35 16.08 -4.08
CA GLY A 179 13.12 15.21 -5.23
C GLY A 179 11.78 14.48 -5.09
N LEU A 180 11.01 14.40 -6.16
CA LEU A 180 9.76 13.65 -6.21
C LEU A 180 9.76 12.74 -7.42
N ASP A 181 9.60 11.44 -7.21
CA ASP A 181 9.31 10.47 -8.26
C ASP A 181 7.83 10.08 -8.18
N ALA A 182 7.06 10.52 -9.18
CA ALA A 182 5.63 10.32 -9.23
C ALA A 182 5.20 9.02 -9.93
N SER A 183 6.16 8.13 -10.28
CA SER A 183 5.92 6.83 -10.95
C SER A 183 5.06 6.90 -12.23
N ASN A 184 4.92 8.06 -12.86
CA ASN A 184 3.90 8.35 -13.88
C ASN A 184 2.47 7.95 -13.42
N GLY A 185 2.25 7.89 -12.11
CA GLY A 185 1.03 7.46 -11.44
C GLY A 185 0.19 8.62 -10.90
N SER A 186 -0.65 8.31 -9.95
CA SER A 186 -1.66 9.20 -9.38
C SER A 186 -1.10 10.44 -8.65
N ALA A 187 0.13 10.34 -8.12
CA ALA A 187 0.77 11.44 -7.39
C ALA A 187 1.30 12.56 -8.28
N TRP A 188 1.32 12.40 -9.63
CA TRP A 188 2.05 13.25 -10.56
C TRP A 188 1.74 14.76 -10.47
N THR A 189 0.50 15.14 -10.15
CA THR A 189 0.13 16.54 -9.90
C THR A 189 0.04 16.87 -8.42
N LEU A 190 -0.47 15.93 -7.61
CA LEU A 190 -0.79 16.17 -6.20
C LEU A 190 0.46 16.40 -5.35
N ALA A 191 1.47 15.53 -5.46
CA ALA A 191 2.67 15.62 -4.64
C ALA A 191 3.39 16.95 -4.87
N LYS A 192 3.64 17.29 -6.15
CA LYS A 192 4.28 18.56 -6.49
C LYS A 192 3.49 19.77 -5.96
N ALA A 193 2.17 19.79 -6.17
CA ALA A 193 1.33 20.92 -5.75
C ALA A 193 1.36 21.12 -4.22
N VAL A 194 1.34 20.04 -3.45
CA VAL A 194 1.40 20.10 -1.98
C VAL A 194 2.76 20.61 -1.51
N PHE A 195 3.86 20.06 -2.02
CA PHE A 195 5.21 20.47 -1.60
C PHE A 195 5.55 21.91 -2.02
N ASP A 196 5.17 22.33 -3.22
CA ASP A 196 5.34 23.71 -3.68
C ASP A 196 4.55 24.69 -2.82
N ALA A 197 3.28 24.38 -2.49
CA ALA A 197 2.45 25.21 -1.63
C ALA A 197 3.03 25.38 -0.21
N LEU A 198 3.76 24.36 0.28
CA LEU A 198 4.45 24.40 1.57
C LEU A 198 5.82 25.10 1.50
N GLY A 199 6.25 25.51 0.30
CA GLY A 199 7.45 26.32 0.07
C GLY A 199 8.70 25.54 -0.29
N ALA A 200 8.63 24.22 -0.53
CA ALA A 200 9.75 23.43 -1.01
C ALA A 200 10.17 23.84 -2.43
N LYS A 201 11.45 23.67 -2.75
CA LYS A 201 11.91 23.70 -4.13
C LYS A 201 11.90 22.27 -4.68
N THR A 202 10.89 21.94 -5.48
CA THR A 202 10.66 20.59 -5.98
C THR A 202 11.38 20.30 -7.30
N TYR A 203 11.93 19.09 -7.41
CA TYR A 203 12.52 18.51 -8.60
C TYR A 203 11.77 17.21 -8.90
N VAL A 204 11.01 17.17 -9.98
CA VAL A 204 10.06 16.07 -10.23
C VAL A 204 10.51 15.27 -11.44
N ILE A 205 10.51 13.95 -11.29
CA ILE A 205 10.70 12.99 -12.38
C ILE A 205 9.48 12.08 -12.50
N ASN A 206 9.35 11.41 -13.64
CA ASN A 206 8.28 10.45 -13.92
C ASN A 206 6.88 11.02 -13.65
N ALA A 207 6.63 12.22 -14.16
CA ALA A 207 5.39 12.98 -14.00
C ALA A 207 4.74 13.35 -15.34
N ALA A 208 4.89 12.50 -16.35
CA ALA A 208 4.29 12.64 -17.67
C ALA A 208 3.58 11.32 -18.10
N PRO A 209 2.47 10.97 -17.43
CA PRO A 209 1.77 9.73 -17.70
C PRO A 209 1.17 9.71 -19.12
N ASP A 210 1.38 8.61 -19.86
CA ASP A 210 0.82 8.38 -21.18
C ASP A 210 -0.22 7.23 -21.23
N GLY A 211 -0.47 6.64 -20.07
CA GLY A 211 -1.39 5.51 -19.88
C GLY A 211 -0.73 4.13 -19.96
N THR A 212 0.54 4.07 -20.36
CA THR A 212 1.29 2.81 -20.50
C THR A 212 2.60 2.79 -19.71
N ASN A 213 3.07 3.93 -19.23
CA ASN A 213 4.36 4.11 -18.57
C ASN A 213 4.30 4.18 -17.04
N ILE A 214 3.15 3.88 -16.42
CA ILE A 214 3.04 3.84 -14.95
C ILE A 214 3.95 2.75 -14.37
N ASN A 215 4.74 3.08 -13.34
CA ASN A 215 5.71 2.20 -12.67
C ASN A 215 6.83 1.64 -13.58
N GLU A 216 6.93 2.08 -14.82
CA GLU A 216 7.94 1.58 -15.74
C GLU A 216 9.32 2.14 -15.39
N ASN A 217 10.16 1.32 -14.77
CA ASN A 217 11.49 1.70 -14.28
C ASN A 217 11.50 2.98 -13.42
N CYS A 218 10.49 3.16 -12.58
CA CYS A 218 10.32 4.36 -11.75
C CYS A 218 9.51 4.08 -10.48
N GLY A 219 9.42 5.10 -9.62
CA GLY A 219 8.66 5.07 -8.40
C GLY A 219 9.29 4.21 -7.29
N SER A 220 8.47 3.78 -6.33
CA SER A 220 8.94 3.08 -5.13
C SER A 220 9.51 1.68 -5.38
N THR A 221 9.27 1.08 -6.55
CA THR A 221 9.82 -0.23 -6.93
C THR A 221 11.09 -0.15 -7.77
N HIS A 222 11.43 1.03 -8.31
CA HIS A 222 12.60 1.32 -9.12
C HIS A 222 13.13 2.70 -8.75
N ILE A 223 13.81 2.77 -7.61
CA ILE A 223 14.15 4.04 -6.94
C ILE A 223 15.45 4.66 -7.47
N GLU A 224 16.20 3.95 -8.34
CA GLU A 224 17.51 4.35 -8.82
C GLU A 224 17.49 5.72 -9.50
N GLY A 225 16.44 6.01 -10.28
CA GLY A 225 16.28 7.31 -10.93
C GLY A 225 16.17 8.48 -9.94
N LEU A 226 15.50 8.26 -8.80
CA LEU A 226 15.42 9.26 -7.74
C LEU A 226 16.76 9.40 -6.97
N GLN A 227 17.47 8.30 -6.73
CA GLN A 227 18.79 8.34 -6.11
C GLN A 227 19.77 9.18 -6.95
N ASP A 228 19.78 8.96 -8.27
CA ASP A 228 20.61 9.72 -9.21
C ASP A 228 20.20 11.19 -9.25
N LEU A 229 18.89 11.49 -9.21
CA LEU A 229 18.40 12.87 -9.14
C LEU A 229 18.89 13.57 -7.87
N VAL A 230 18.76 12.92 -6.71
CA VAL A 230 19.19 13.48 -5.42
C VAL A 230 20.69 13.79 -5.44
N ARG A 231 21.53 12.87 -5.90
CA ARG A 231 22.97 13.06 -5.98
C ARG A 231 23.36 14.16 -6.96
N ARG A 232 22.80 14.13 -8.17
CA ARG A 232 23.13 15.09 -9.23
C ARG A 232 22.73 16.51 -8.90
N GLU A 233 21.54 16.69 -8.33
CA GLU A 233 21.00 18.00 -8.00
C GLU A 233 21.34 18.43 -6.58
N HIS A 234 22.07 17.63 -5.80
CA HIS A 234 22.38 17.85 -4.38
C HIS A 234 21.14 18.20 -3.58
N LEU A 235 20.12 17.35 -3.63
CA LEU A 235 18.85 17.56 -2.94
C LEU A 235 18.98 17.21 -1.45
N ASP A 236 18.13 17.79 -0.62
CA ASP A 236 18.10 17.49 0.82
C ASP A 236 17.40 16.17 1.11
N VAL A 237 16.46 15.76 0.24
CA VAL A 237 15.68 14.53 0.37
C VAL A 237 14.95 14.21 -0.93
N GLY A 238 14.68 12.93 -1.18
CA GLY A 238 13.82 12.44 -2.25
C GLY A 238 12.67 11.58 -1.72
N PHE A 239 11.51 11.60 -2.41
CA PHE A 239 10.35 10.76 -2.14
C PHE A 239 9.86 10.09 -3.42
N ALA A 240 9.75 8.75 -3.39
CA ALA A 240 9.24 7.95 -4.49
C ALA A 240 7.91 7.32 -4.10
N PHE A 241 6.91 7.47 -4.96
CA PHE A 241 5.57 6.90 -4.77
C PHE A 241 5.38 5.68 -5.69
N ASP A 242 4.40 4.85 -5.39
CA ASP A 242 3.89 3.86 -6.33
C ASP A 242 2.71 4.42 -7.15
N GLY A 243 2.15 3.61 -8.05
CA GLY A 243 1.17 4.06 -9.04
C GLY A 243 -0.08 4.73 -8.48
N ASP A 244 -0.56 4.34 -7.31
CA ASP A 244 -1.70 4.95 -6.62
C ASP A 244 -1.35 5.67 -5.32
N ALA A 245 -0.05 5.81 -5.06
CA ALA A 245 0.55 6.61 -4.00
C ALA A 245 0.08 6.27 -2.58
N ASP A 246 -0.26 5.01 -2.33
CA ASP A 246 -0.48 4.50 -0.99
C ASP A 246 0.84 4.12 -0.30
N ARG A 247 1.97 4.10 -1.04
CA ARG A 247 3.33 3.85 -0.59
C ARG A 247 4.25 5.03 -0.84
N CYS A 248 5.26 5.16 0.03
CA CYS A 248 6.36 6.09 -0.13
C CYS A 248 7.66 5.47 0.37
N LEU A 249 8.70 5.49 -0.45
CA LEU A 249 10.07 5.30 -0.02
C LEU A 249 10.82 6.64 -0.10
N CYS A 250 11.82 6.81 0.76
CA CYS A 250 12.60 8.03 0.75
C CYS A 250 14.03 7.77 0.24
N VAL A 251 14.69 8.84 -0.17
CA VAL A 251 16.14 8.87 -0.49
C VAL A 251 16.75 9.98 0.33
N ASP A 252 17.78 9.68 1.07
CA ASP A 252 18.50 10.66 1.88
C ASP A 252 19.40 11.57 1.03
N GLU A 253 20.00 12.59 1.63
CA GLU A 253 20.86 13.57 0.96
C GLU A 253 22.14 12.97 0.37
N LYS A 254 22.49 11.71 0.71
CA LYS A 254 23.62 10.95 0.14
C LYS A 254 23.19 10.09 -1.03
N GLY A 255 21.88 10.00 -1.29
CA GLY A 255 21.29 9.13 -2.30
C GLY A 255 21.10 7.68 -1.84
N GLU A 256 21.07 7.43 -0.52
CA GLU A 256 20.79 6.11 0.03
C GLU A 256 19.28 5.93 0.26
N VAL A 257 18.81 4.69 0.07
CA VAL A 257 17.38 4.35 0.20
C VAL A 257 16.97 4.24 1.66
N ILE A 258 15.91 4.93 2.00
CA ILE A 258 15.23 4.88 3.30
C ILE A 258 13.92 4.13 3.11
N THR A 259 13.88 2.88 3.55
CA THR A 259 12.73 1.97 3.40
C THR A 259 11.62 2.26 4.41
N GLY A 260 10.48 1.56 4.27
CA GLY A 260 9.41 1.65 5.25
C GLY A 260 9.84 1.29 6.67
N ASP A 261 10.79 0.38 6.84
CA ASP A 261 11.34 0.04 8.15
C ASP A 261 12.08 1.23 8.80
N HIS A 262 12.88 1.96 8.02
CA HIS A 262 13.50 3.20 8.51
C HIS A 262 12.46 4.25 8.88
N ILE A 263 11.40 4.41 8.05
CA ILE A 263 10.32 5.36 8.31
C ILE A 263 9.60 5.03 9.61
N LEU A 264 9.27 3.75 9.84
CA LEU A 264 8.66 3.26 11.08
C LEU A 264 9.56 3.54 12.29
N TYR A 265 10.87 3.29 12.17
CA TYR A 265 11.84 3.57 13.22
C TYR A 265 11.93 5.07 13.55
N ILE A 266 12.15 5.89 12.52
CA ILE A 266 12.33 7.34 12.66
C ILE A 266 11.09 7.98 13.29
N TYR A 267 9.90 7.66 12.76
CA TYR A 267 8.67 8.27 13.26
C TYR A 267 8.22 7.67 14.60
N GLY A 268 8.47 6.38 14.84
CA GLY A 268 8.24 5.73 16.12
C GLY A 268 9.06 6.39 17.25
N CYS A 269 10.36 6.63 17.01
CA CYS A 269 11.22 7.38 17.94
C CYS A 269 10.72 8.82 18.14
N TYR A 270 10.32 9.49 17.07
CA TYR A 270 9.80 10.85 17.14
C TYR A 270 8.50 10.96 17.94
N MET A 271 7.61 9.97 17.84
CA MET A 271 6.39 9.89 18.65
C MET A 271 6.71 9.57 20.11
N LYS A 272 7.62 8.64 20.36
CA LYS A 272 8.06 8.27 21.71
C LYS A 272 8.63 9.48 22.46
N ASP A 273 9.53 10.24 21.84
CA ASP A 273 10.13 11.44 22.42
C ASP A 273 9.12 12.54 22.80
N ARG A 274 7.88 12.42 22.32
CA ARG A 274 6.77 13.36 22.57
C ARG A 274 5.63 12.76 23.39
N ASP A 275 5.83 11.59 23.94
CA ASP A 275 4.79 10.84 24.66
C ASP A 275 3.50 10.63 23.85
N LYS A 276 3.65 10.43 22.51
CA LYS A 276 2.53 10.23 21.57
C LYS A 276 2.48 8.82 20.99
N LEU A 277 3.43 7.95 21.33
CA LEU A 277 3.44 6.57 20.89
C LEU A 277 2.56 5.72 21.81
N VAL A 278 1.30 5.52 21.42
CA VAL A 278 0.32 4.79 22.21
C VAL A 278 0.78 3.36 22.46
N GLY A 279 0.70 2.92 23.71
CA GLY A 279 1.20 1.62 24.14
C GLY A 279 2.71 1.45 24.01
N ASN A 280 3.45 2.52 23.66
CA ASN A 280 4.87 2.47 23.31
C ASN A 280 5.16 1.46 22.17
N LYS A 281 4.20 1.28 21.23
CA LYS A 281 4.22 0.23 20.20
C LYS A 281 4.13 0.76 18.78
N VAL A 282 4.84 0.05 17.87
CA VAL A 282 4.73 0.17 16.42
C VAL A 282 4.23 -1.14 15.84
N VAL A 283 3.28 -1.11 14.90
CA VAL A 283 2.78 -2.31 14.23
C VAL A 283 3.52 -2.49 12.91
N THR A 284 4.03 -3.70 12.68
CA THR A 284 4.72 -4.06 11.44
C THR A 284 4.38 -5.48 11.02
N THR A 285 4.99 -6.00 9.97
CA THR A 285 4.75 -7.36 9.50
C THR A 285 5.95 -8.26 9.77
N VAL A 286 5.75 -9.58 9.67
CA VAL A 286 6.83 -10.57 9.76
C VAL A 286 7.92 -10.38 8.69
N MET A 287 7.70 -9.51 7.68
CA MET A 287 8.67 -9.23 6.61
C MET A 287 9.55 -8.01 6.90
N SER A 288 9.28 -7.21 7.94
CA SER A 288 10.20 -6.14 8.34
C SER A 288 11.57 -6.69 8.67
N ASN A 289 12.61 -5.97 8.30
CA ASN A 289 13.99 -6.40 8.47
C ASN A 289 14.33 -6.63 9.96
N PHE A 290 15.15 -7.64 10.23
CA PHE A 290 15.59 -7.99 11.58
C PHE A 290 16.26 -6.81 12.30
N GLY A 291 16.96 -5.96 11.54
CA GLY A 291 17.55 -4.73 12.05
C GLY A 291 16.56 -3.76 12.65
N LEU A 292 15.31 -3.70 12.14
CA LEU A 292 14.27 -2.85 12.72
C LEU A 292 13.94 -3.28 14.15
N TYR A 293 13.82 -4.59 14.39
CA TYR A 293 13.51 -5.11 15.72
C TYR A 293 14.64 -4.82 16.70
N LYS A 294 15.90 -5.05 16.29
CA LYS A 294 17.07 -4.69 17.11
C LYS A 294 17.13 -3.19 17.43
N ALA A 295 16.83 -2.35 16.44
CA ALA A 295 16.80 -0.90 16.64
C ALA A 295 15.68 -0.47 17.61
N PHE A 296 14.50 -1.07 17.53
CA PHE A 296 13.42 -0.84 18.47
C PHE A 296 13.77 -1.30 19.89
N ASP A 297 14.33 -2.51 20.02
CA ASP A 297 14.78 -3.05 21.31
C ASP A 297 15.81 -2.11 21.98
N ALA A 298 16.77 -1.58 21.22
CA ALA A 298 17.80 -0.67 21.71
C ALA A 298 17.24 0.65 22.26
N VAL A 299 16.11 1.12 21.74
CA VAL A 299 15.45 2.35 22.21
C VAL A 299 14.24 2.06 23.09
N GLY A 300 13.93 0.79 23.38
CA GLY A 300 12.82 0.37 24.21
C GLY A 300 11.46 0.72 23.61
N ILE A 301 11.29 0.57 22.30
CA ILE A 301 10.00 0.58 21.61
C ILE A 301 9.54 -0.86 21.43
N GLU A 302 8.32 -1.16 21.83
CA GLU A 302 7.69 -2.45 21.58
C GLU A 302 7.09 -2.50 20.17
N TYR A 303 6.85 -3.70 19.66
CA TYR A 303 6.29 -3.88 18.32
C TYR A 303 5.37 -5.10 18.23
N GLU A 304 4.35 -4.98 17.36
CA GLU A 304 3.51 -6.11 16.96
C GLU A 304 3.90 -6.56 15.55
N LYS A 305 3.97 -7.89 15.35
CA LYS A 305 4.29 -8.50 14.04
C LYS A 305 3.05 -9.17 13.48
N THR A 306 2.46 -8.57 12.47
CA THR A 306 1.31 -9.16 11.78
C THR A 306 1.73 -10.06 10.63
N LYS A 307 0.77 -10.76 10.04
CA LYS A 307 0.92 -11.37 8.72
C LYS A 307 1.20 -10.28 7.68
N VAL A 308 1.78 -10.67 6.55
CA VAL A 308 2.01 -9.76 5.41
C VAL A 308 0.69 -9.29 4.83
N GLY A 309 0.58 -7.99 4.64
CA GLY A 309 -0.58 -7.30 4.10
C GLY A 309 -1.04 -6.17 5.00
N ASP A 310 -1.22 -5.00 4.39
CA ASP A 310 -1.64 -3.77 5.04
C ASP A 310 -2.97 -3.90 5.81
N LYS A 311 -3.87 -4.78 5.35
CA LYS A 311 -5.11 -5.12 6.05
C LYS A 311 -4.83 -5.60 7.48
N TYR A 312 -3.90 -6.53 7.67
CA TYR A 312 -3.58 -7.08 8.99
C TYR A 312 -2.88 -6.06 9.89
N VAL A 313 -2.08 -5.18 9.29
CA VAL A 313 -1.46 -4.05 10.00
C VAL A 313 -2.55 -3.13 10.53
N TYR A 314 -3.49 -2.72 9.66
CA TYR A 314 -4.57 -1.81 10.04
C TYR A 314 -5.53 -2.43 11.07
N GLU A 315 -5.92 -3.70 10.90
CA GLU A 315 -6.75 -4.43 11.87
C GLU A 315 -6.10 -4.41 13.26
N CYS A 316 -4.82 -4.79 13.36
CA CYS A 316 -4.08 -4.77 14.62
C CYS A 316 -4.02 -3.36 15.22
N MET A 317 -3.77 -2.34 14.40
CA MET A 317 -3.74 -0.94 14.86
C MET A 317 -5.11 -0.49 15.38
N SER A 318 -6.18 -0.79 14.66
CA SER A 318 -7.54 -0.37 14.97
C SER A 318 -8.06 -1.04 16.27
N GLU A 319 -7.84 -2.35 16.42
CA GLU A 319 -8.26 -3.12 17.58
C GLU A 319 -7.58 -2.67 18.88
N ASN A 320 -6.33 -2.22 18.80
CA ASN A 320 -5.53 -1.84 19.94
C ASN A 320 -5.33 -0.32 20.11
N GLY A 321 -5.86 0.48 19.18
CA GLY A 321 -5.72 1.93 19.19
C GLY A 321 -4.30 2.44 18.92
N TYR A 322 -3.45 1.65 18.22
CA TYR A 322 -2.08 2.06 17.90
C TYR A 322 -2.04 3.10 16.78
N HIS A 323 -1.09 4.03 16.86
CA HIS A 323 -1.09 5.22 16.00
C HIS A 323 -0.18 5.13 14.78
N ILE A 324 0.72 4.16 14.72
CA ILE A 324 1.63 3.96 13.59
C ILE A 324 1.83 2.49 13.31
N GLY A 325 1.79 2.15 12.04
CA GLY A 325 2.14 0.82 11.55
C GLY A 325 2.42 0.85 10.06
N GLY A 326 2.97 -0.24 9.54
CA GLY A 326 3.26 -0.32 8.11
C GLY A 326 4.15 -1.48 7.73
N GLU A 327 4.63 -1.41 6.49
CA GLU A 327 5.45 -2.42 5.86
C GLU A 327 6.75 -1.83 5.32
N GLN A 328 7.79 -2.66 5.18
CA GLN A 328 9.05 -2.26 4.56
C GLN A 328 8.91 -1.66 3.15
N SER A 329 7.84 -2.03 2.44
CA SER A 329 7.50 -1.52 1.10
C SER A 329 7.12 -0.04 1.06
N GLY A 330 7.02 0.62 2.23
CA GLY A 330 6.64 2.02 2.35
C GLY A 330 5.13 2.28 2.49
N HIS A 331 4.31 1.24 2.64
CA HIS A 331 2.91 1.39 3.00
C HIS A 331 2.81 1.69 4.49
N ILE A 332 2.76 2.98 4.85
CA ILE A 332 2.78 3.46 6.24
C ILE A 332 1.44 4.07 6.60
N ILE A 333 0.86 3.60 7.69
CA ILE A 333 -0.43 4.04 8.21
C ILE A 333 -0.19 4.92 9.45
N PHE A 334 -0.66 6.14 9.41
CA PHE A 334 -0.74 7.05 10.54
C PHE A 334 -2.20 7.18 10.95
N SER A 335 -2.72 6.32 11.83
CA SER A 335 -4.16 6.18 12.12
C SER A 335 -4.85 7.48 12.57
N LYS A 336 -4.08 8.41 13.12
CA LYS A 336 -4.58 9.76 13.44
C LYS A 336 -5.00 10.56 12.19
N TYR A 337 -4.44 10.26 11.02
CA TYR A 337 -4.58 11.04 9.80
C TYR A 337 -5.26 10.26 8.68
N ALA A 338 -5.05 8.96 8.58
CA ALA A 338 -5.56 8.12 7.52
C ALA A 338 -5.92 6.72 8.03
N THR A 339 -6.85 6.06 7.36
CA THR A 339 -7.28 4.66 7.63
C THR A 339 -6.58 3.65 6.69
N THR A 340 -5.69 4.14 5.84
CA THR A 340 -4.87 3.34 4.92
C THR A 340 -3.48 3.97 4.82
N GLY A 341 -2.54 3.31 4.15
CA GLY A 341 -1.27 3.92 3.79
C GLY A 341 -1.47 5.17 2.93
N ASP A 342 -0.65 6.18 3.17
CA ASP A 342 -0.66 7.43 2.43
C ASP A 342 0.77 7.90 2.20
N GLY A 343 1.22 7.76 0.95
CA GLY A 343 2.60 8.09 0.58
C GLY A 343 2.90 9.58 0.74
N ILE A 344 1.94 10.46 0.45
CA ILE A 344 2.17 11.91 0.59
C ILE A 344 2.20 12.30 2.07
N ILE A 345 1.30 11.77 2.92
CA ILE A 345 1.39 11.97 4.37
C ILE A 345 2.72 11.45 4.89
N THR A 346 3.17 10.27 4.44
CA THR A 346 4.46 9.70 4.83
C THR A 346 5.61 10.66 4.52
N ALA A 347 5.66 11.20 3.31
CA ALA A 347 6.65 12.19 2.91
C ALA A 347 6.59 13.47 3.78
N LEU A 348 5.39 14.00 4.04
CA LEU A 348 5.18 15.16 4.91
C LEU A 348 5.65 14.90 6.35
N LYS A 349 5.42 13.68 6.86
CA LYS A 349 5.83 13.29 8.21
C LYS A 349 7.35 13.12 8.32
N MET A 350 8.04 12.65 7.29
CA MET A 350 9.50 12.64 7.26
C MET A 350 10.07 14.06 7.23
N MET A 351 9.52 14.96 6.43
CA MET A 351 9.86 16.37 6.45
C MET A 351 9.65 17.01 7.85
N GLU A 352 8.54 16.67 8.52
CA GLU A 352 8.26 17.12 9.89
C GLU A 352 9.37 16.72 10.85
N VAL A 353 9.81 15.44 10.82
CA VAL A 353 10.86 14.95 11.72
C VAL A 353 12.20 15.60 11.44
N MET A 354 12.59 15.70 10.15
CA MET A 354 13.85 16.35 9.74
C MET A 354 13.92 17.81 10.26
N LEU A 355 12.87 18.58 10.06
CA LEU A 355 12.80 19.98 10.48
C LEU A 355 12.72 20.13 12.00
N ALA A 356 11.94 19.30 12.68
CA ALA A 356 11.81 19.33 14.13
C ALA A 356 13.10 18.98 14.86
N LYS A 357 13.83 17.99 14.35
CA LYS A 357 15.09 17.52 14.94
C LYS A 357 16.30 18.30 14.42
N LYS A 358 16.15 19.05 13.33
CA LYS A 358 17.24 19.74 12.60
C LYS A 358 18.34 18.75 12.20
N LYS A 359 17.95 17.60 11.68
CA LYS A 359 18.81 16.51 11.22
C LYS A 359 18.50 16.14 9.80
N THR A 360 19.51 15.66 9.09
CA THR A 360 19.32 15.05 7.77
C THR A 360 18.64 13.69 7.91
N LEU A 361 18.12 13.17 6.78
CA LEU A 361 17.46 11.88 6.81
C LEU A 361 18.45 10.75 7.09
N SER A 362 19.68 10.84 6.58
CA SER A 362 20.73 9.87 6.88
C SER A 362 21.11 9.83 8.37
N GLU A 363 21.15 10.98 9.04
CA GLU A 363 21.42 11.02 10.50
C GLU A 363 20.28 10.41 11.32
N LEU A 364 19.04 10.55 10.87
CA LEU A 364 17.86 9.97 11.52
C LEU A 364 17.78 8.46 11.31
N ALA A 365 18.20 7.97 10.15
CA ALA A 365 18.19 6.54 9.80
C ALA A 365 19.38 5.76 10.35
N ALA A 366 20.52 6.43 10.64
CA ALA A 366 21.79 5.80 11.00
C ALA A 366 21.72 4.75 12.14
N PRO A 367 20.84 4.86 13.16
CA PRO A 367 20.77 3.84 14.20
C PRO A 367 20.16 2.52 13.75
N LEU A 368 19.43 2.48 12.62
CA LEU A 368 18.85 1.27 12.06
C LEU A 368 19.79 0.70 11.02
N VAL A 369 20.37 -0.45 11.31
CA VAL A 369 21.22 -1.19 10.36
C VAL A 369 20.39 -2.28 9.71
N ILE A 370 20.27 -2.24 8.38
CA ILE A 370 19.58 -3.27 7.60
C ILE A 370 20.48 -4.51 7.49
N TYR A 371 19.96 -5.63 7.95
CA TYR A 371 20.63 -6.91 7.81
C TYR A 371 20.53 -7.42 6.37
N PRO A 372 21.60 -7.99 5.80
CA PRO A 372 21.53 -8.74 4.56
C PRO A 372 20.41 -9.78 4.61
N GLN A 373 19.68 -9.90 3.51
CA GLN A 373 18.54 -10.81 3.38
C GLN A 373 18.63 -11.62 2.11
N VAL A 374 18.43 -12.93 2.20
CA VAL A 374 18.24 -13.80 1.04
C VAL A 374 16.87 -14.46 1.14
N LEU A 375 16.07 -14.32 0.10
CA LEU A 375 14.78 -14.96 -0.07
C LEU A 375 14.83 -15.85 -1.30
N LYS A 376 14.60 -17.15 -1.14
CA LYS A 376 14.45 -18.08 -2.26
C LYS A 376 13.05 -18.70 -2.25
N ASN A 377 12.49 -18.82 -3.44
CA ASN A 377 11.20 -19.48 -3.67
C ASN A 377 11.48 -20.90 -4.18
N ILE A 378 10.90 -21.91 -3.54
CA ILE A 378 10.96 -23.29 -4.04
C ILE A 378 9.57 -23.74 -4.43
N ARG A 379 9.42 -24.21 -5.69
CA ARG A 379 8.17 -24.78 -6.17
C ARG A 379 8.00 -26.17 -5.59
N VAL A 380 6.81 -26.45 -5.06
CA VAL A 380 6.52 -27.69 -4.36
C VAL A 380 5.19 -28.29 -4.80
N THR A 381 5.06 -29.60 -4.68
CA THR A 381 3.82 -30.36 -4.98
C THR A 381 2.69 -30.02 -4.01
N ASP A 382 3.03 -29.92 -2.71
CA ASP A 382 2.11 -29.53 -1.64
C ASP A 382 2.85 -28.64 -0.65
N LYS A 383 2.46 -27.35 -0.61
CA LYS A 383 3.13 -26.34 0.20
C LYS A 383 2.90 -26.53 1.70
N THR A 384 1.72 -27.00 2.09
CA THR A 384 1.37 -27.24 3.49
C THR A 384 2.13 -28.43 4.04
N GLN A 385 2.15 -29.56 3.29
CA GLN A 385 2.94 -30.73 3.69
C GLN A 385 4.44 -30.41 3.75
N ALA A 386 4.97 -29.67 2.78
CA ALA A 386 6.38 -29.28 2.76
C ALA A 386 6.77 -28.39 3.97
N GLN A 387 5.90 -27.45 4.35
CA GLN A 387 6.15 -26.60 5.52
C GLN A 387 5.96 -27.35 6.84
N ASP A 388 5.04 -28.30 6.91
CA ASP A 388 4.70 -29.02 8.12
C ASP A 388 5.55 -30.29 8.36
N ASP A 389 6.37 -30.69 7.39
CA ASP A 389 7.28 -31.84 7.50
C ASP A 389 8.24 -31.70 8.70
N ALA A 390 8.39 -32.78 9.47
CA ALA A 390 9.15 -32.76 10.70
C ALA A 390 10.66 -32.48 10.48
N ASP A 391 11.25 -32.99 9.39
CA ASP A 391 12.66 -32.77 9.08
C ASP A 391 12.90 -31.35 8.54
N VAL A 392 11.93 -30.78 7.81
CA VAL A 392 11.98 -29.36 7.38
C VAL A 392 11.88 -28.46 8.60
N LYS A 393 10.96 -28.71 9.53
CA LYS A 393 10.88 -27.95 10.80
C LYS A 393 12.16 -28.08 11.64
N ALA A 394 12.75 -29.28 11.72
CA ALA A 394 14.01 -29.47 12.43
C ALA A 394 15.18 -28.71 11.76
N ALA A 395 15.23 -28.66 10.43
CA ALA A 395 16.22 -27.87 9.71
C ALA A 395 16.06 -26.35 9.96
N VAL A 396 14.82 -25.86 9.97
CA VAL A 396 14.51 -24.45 10.30
C VAL A 396 14.94 -24.13 11.73
N GLU A 397 14.64 -25.01 12.69
CA GLU A 397 15.03 -24.83 14.10
C GLU A 397 16.56 -24.86 14.26
N ALA A 398 17.25 -25.76 13.55
CA ALA A 398 18.71 -25.81 13.57
C ALA A 398 19.34 -24.54 13.04
N VAL A 399 18.80 -23.98 11.95
CA VAL A 399 19.25 -22.68 11.42
C VAL A 399 18.92 -21.54 12.39
N ALA A 400 17.73 -21.51 12.97
CA ALA A 400 17.36 -20.52 13.97
C ALA A 400 18.30 -20.53 15.18
N ASN A 401 18.63 -21.70 15.67
CA ASN A 401 19.59 -21.88 16.77
C ASN A 401 21.01 -21.44 16.40
N ALA A 402 21.45 -21.70 15.15
CA ALA A 402 22.76 -21.29 14.66
C ALA A 402 22.87 -19.77 14.50
N LEU A 403 21.80 -19.10 14.06
CA LEU A 403 21.73 -17.64 13.94
C LEU A 403 21.62 -16.94 15.31
N GLY A 404 21.00 -17.59 16.29
CA GLY A 404 20.85 -17.06 17.65
C GLY A 404 20.21 -15.67 17.67
N THR A 405 20.95 -14.71 18.23
CA THR A 405 20.51 -13.28 18.31
C THR A 405 21.00 -12.43 17.15
N ASP A 406 21.74 -12.99 16.19
CA ASP A 406 22.41 -12.22 15.14
C ASP A 406 21.78 -12.44 13.75
N GLY A 407 20.63 -13.10 13.70
CA GLY A 407 19.87 -13.31 12.49
C GLY A 407 18.53 -13.97 12.75
N ARG A 408 17.80 -14.25 11.68
CA ARG A 408 16.55 -15.02 11.73
C ARG A 408 16.29 -15.79 10.44
N ILE A 409 15.48 -16.81 10.55
CA ILE A 409 14.90 -17.54 9.42
C ILE A 409 13.38 -17.44 9.46
N LEU A 410 12.77 -17.29 8.28
CA LEU A 410 11.33 -17.33 8.09
C LEU A 410 10.99 -18.24 6.92
N VAL A 411 10.17 -19.26 7.17
CA VAL A 411 9.64 -20.17 6.13
C VAL A 411 8.14 -20.00 6.08
N ARG A 412 7.60 -19.75 4.89
CA ARG A 412 6.16 -19.56 4.71
C ARG A 412 5.66 -19.99 3.35
N GLU A 413 4.40 -20.38 3.30
CA GLU A 413 3.68 -20.63 2.05
C GLU A 413 3.43 -19.34 1.27
N SER A 414 3.42 -19.42 -0.06
CA SER A 414 2.83 -18.37 -0.89
C SER A 414 1.30 -18.46 -0.87
N GLY A 415 0.64 -17.30 -0.76
CA GLY A 415 -0.83 -17.24 -0.81
C GLY A 415 -1.42 -17.64 -2.18
N THR A 416 -0.67 -17.36 -3.27
CA THR A 416 -1.18 -17.46 -4.65
C THR A 416 -0.50 -18.52 -5.50
N GLU A 417 0.72 -18.91 -5.17
CA GLU A 417 1.53 -19.82 -5.98
C GLU A 417 1.84 -21.12 -5.21
N PRO A 418 2.10 -22.24 -5.91
CA PRO A 418 2.51 -23.49 -5.27
C PRO A 418 4.01 -23.44 -4.90
N VAL A 419 4.40 -22.46 -4.07
CA VAL A 419 5.78 -22.27 -3.61
C VAL A 419 5.85 -22.12 -2.11
N VAL A 420 6.94 -22.63 -1.53
CA VAL A 420 7.40 -22.29 -0.18
C VAL A 420 8.51 -21.26 -0.31
N ARG A 421 8.43 -20.22 0.50
CA ARG A 421 9.40 -19.13 0.58
C ARG A 421 10.28 -19.31 1.78
N VAL A 422 11.58 -19.42 1.57
CA VAL A 422 12.59 -19.51 2.62
C VAL A 422 13.38 -18.21 2.63
N MET A 423 13.35 -17.49 3.72
CA MET A 423 14.06 -16.22 3.93
C MET A 423 15.00 -16.35 5.12
N VAL A 424 16.22 -15.88 4.95
CA VAL A 424 17.20 -15.74 6.05
C VAL A 424 17.73 -14.30 6.05
N GLU A 425 17.88 -13.74 7.23
CA GLU A 425 18.59 -12.49 7.50
C GLU A 425 19.73 -12.81 8.49
N ALA A 426 20.95 -12.37 8.14
CA ALA A 426 22.15 -12.65 8.92
C ALA A 426 23.20 -11.54 8.74
N GLY A 427 24.38 -11.71 9.31
CA GLY A 427 25.48 -10.74 9.27
C GLY A 427 26.08 -10.53 7.88
N SER A 428 25.94 -11.50 6.97
CA SER A 428 26.43 -11.39 5.59
C SER A 428 25.51 -12.11 4.61
N THR A 429 25.59 -11.74 3.32
CA THR A 429 24.83 -12.39 2.24
C THR A 429 25.23 -13.85 2.09
N GLU A 430 26.51 -14.17 2.22
CA GLU A 430 27.05 -15.53 2.13
C GLU A 430 26.47 -16.43 3.23
N GLU A 431 26.33 -15.89 4.44
CA GLU A 431 25.73 -16.59 5.56
C GLU A 431 24.23 -16.84 5.32
N CYS A 432 23.52 -15.83 4.80
CA CYS A 432 22.11 -15.96 4.41
C CYS A 432 21.91 -17.06 3.34
N GLU A 433 22.74 -17.06 2.29
CA GLU A 433 22.67 -18.06 1.21
C GLU A 433 22.89 -19.48 1.75
N LYS A 434 23.94 -19.66 2.56
CA LYS A 434 24.25 -20.97 3.19
C LYS A 434 23.05 -21.53 3.95
N TYR A 435 22.41 -20.73 4.78
CA TYR A 435 21.31 -21.20 5.61
C TYR A 435 20.00 -21.36 4.84
N VAL A 436 19.72 -20.53 3.83
CA VAL A 436 18.59 -20.72 2.93
C VAL A 436 18.73 -22.02 2.17
N ASP A 437 19.93 -22.29 1.61
CA ASP A 437 20.18 -23.53 0.83
C ASP A 437 20.10 -24.77 1.71
N GLN A 438 20.58 -24.72 2.96
CA GLN A 438 20.43 -25.82 3.91
C GLN A 438 18.98 -26.28 4.07
N VAL A 439 18.03 -25.36 4.22
CA VAL A 439 16.61 -25.69 4.36
C VAL A 439 16.00 -26.13 3.02
N ILE A 440 16.35 -25.48 1.92
CA ILE A 440 15.88 -25.84 0.58
C ILE A 440 16.32 -27.27 0.22
N ASP A 441 17.55 -27.65 0.55
CA ASP A 441 18.06 -28.99 0.26
C ASP A 441 17.31 -30.08 1.06
N VAL A 442 16.87 -29.78 2.28
CA VAL A 442 15.97 -30.70 3.03
C VAL A 442 14.63 -30.83 2.31
N ILE A 443 14.01 -29.70 1.89
CA ILE A 443 12.72 -29.73 1.14
C ILE A 443 12.86 -30.57 -0.14
N LYS A 444 13.98 -30.41 -0.88
CA LYS A 444 14.25 -31.22 -2.10
C LYS A 444 14.45 -32.69 -1.78
N SER A 445 15.24 -33.02 -0.74
CA SER A 445 15.53 -34.39 -0.36
C SER A 445 14.29 -35.21 0.05
N LYS A 446 13.26 -34.49 0.54
CA LYS A 446 11.95 -35.07 0.87
C LYS A 446 11.03 -35.27 -0.34
N GLY A 447 11.45 -34.86 -1.54
CA GLY A 447 10.68 -35.02 -2.76
C GLY A 447 9.52 -34.04 -2.93
N TYR A 448 9.48 -32.96 -2.14
CA TYR A 448 8.46 -31.92 -2.30
C TYR A 448 8.73 -30.98 -3.48
N ALA A 449 9.98 -30.80 -3.89
CA ALA A 449 10.36 -29.92 -4.99
C ALA A 449 9.90 -30.47 -6.36
N VAL A 450 9.41 -29.53 -7.22
CA VAL A 450 8.96 -29.83 -8.61
C VAL A 450 9.91 -29.15 -9.60
#